data_c3be5d1382ddb4de59ed4e8358981ba2
#
_entry.id   c3be5d1382ddb4de59ed4e8358981ba2
#
_cell.length_a   1.000
_cell.length_b   1.000
_cell.length_c   1.000
_cell.angle_alpha   90.00
_cell.angle_beta   90.00
_cell.angle_gamma   90.00
#
_symmetry.space_group_name_H-M   'P 1'
#
loop_
_entity.id
_entity.type
_entity.pdbx_description
1 polymer ?
#
loop_
_entity_poly.entity_id
_entity_poly.type
_entity_poly.pdbx_seq_one_letter_code
_entity_poly.pdbx_strand_id
1 'polypeptide(L)'
;MNIPSNLKYSNDHEWCRVEGEFAYVGITDFAQSQLGDIVFVDVPTVGETLAAGEVFGSIEAVKTVSDAFIPVGGEVVEFNDAVDADPALVNSDPYGEGWMIKVKMSNPADYDALLTPEAYAELIG
;
A
#
# COMPACT_ATOMS: atom_id res chain seq x y z
N MET A 1 -2.49 10.80 14.05
CA MET A 1 -2.30 9.80 12.98
C MET A 1 -1.10 10.18 12.15
N ASN A 2 -0.19 9.26 11.89
CA ASN A 2 1.04 9.58 11.15
C ASN A 2 0.78 9.61 9.64
N ILE A 3 1.10 10.75 8.99
CA ILE A 3 0.94 10.94 7.55
C ILE A 3 2.25 11.54 7.02
N PRO A 4 3.23 10.68 6.62
CA PRO A 4 4.53 11.18 6.14
C PRO A 4 4.39 12.15 4.97
N SER A 5 5.19 13.22 5.00
CA SER A 5 5.12 14.30 4.01
C SER A 5 5.83 13.96 2.70
N ASN A 6 6.62 12.88 2.68
CA ASN A 6 7.38 12.46 1.49
C ASN A 6 6.69 11.38 0.67
N LEU A 7 5.43 11.06 0.99
CA LEU A 7 4.65 10.04 0.30
C LEU A 7 3.43 10.66 -0.38
N LYS A 8 2.79 9.87 -1.24
CA LYS A 8 1.46 10.17 -1.76
C LYS A 8 0.49 9.05 -1.42
N TYR A 9 -0.79 9.32 -1.55
CA TYR A 9 -1.83 8.47 -0.97
C TYR A 9 -2.98 8.26 -1.94
N SER A 10 -3.63 7.10 -1.82
CA SER A 10 -4.87 6.82 -2.56
C SER A 10 -6.09 7.07 -1.67
N ASN A 11 -7.26 7.15 -2.31
CA ASN A 11 -8.55 7.24 -1.59
C ASN A 11 -8.85 5.97 -0.80
N ASP A 12 -8.18 4.87 -1.13
CA ASP A 12 -8.38 3.57 -0.48
C ASP A 12 -7.38 3.33 0.64
N HIS A 13 -6.66 4.39 1.06
CA HIS A 13 -5.74 4.36 2.20
C HIS A 13 -4.49 3.51 1.95
N GLU A 14 -3.98 3.49 0.72
CA GLU A 14 -2.65 3.00 0.43
C GLU A 14 -1.70 4.20 0.25
N TRP A 15 -0.44 4.01 0.65
CA TRP A 15 0.62 4.99 0.38
C TRP A 15 1.51 4.50 -0.75
N CYS A 16 2.20 5.45 -1.38
CA CYS A 16 3.09 5.18 -2.50
C CYS A 16 4.37 6.02 -2.37
N ARG A 17 5.52 5.35 -2.51
CA ARG A 17 6.84 6.01 -2.53
C ARG A 17 7.54 5.61 -3.82
N VAL A 18 7.97 6.60 -4.62
CA VAL A 18 8.64 6.35 -5.89
C VAL A 18 10.16 6.41 -5.72
N GLU A 19 10.85 5.40 -6.28
CA GLU A 19 12.31 5.35 -6.37
C GLU A 19 12.67 4.92 -7.79
N GLY A 20 13.05 5.90 -8.63
CA GLY A 20 13.31 5.66 -10.04
C GLY A 20 12.04 5.23 -10.77
N GLU A 21 12.08 4.09 -11.44
CA GLU A 21 10.91 3.55 -12.15
C GLU A 21 10.03 2.66 -11.26
N PHE A 22 10.43 2.46 -10.00
CA PHE A 22 9.72 1.59 -9.08
C PHE A 22 8.93 2.40 -8.06
N ALA A 23 7.82 1.81 -7.60
CA ALA A 23 7.01 2.35 -6.52
C ALA A 23 6.88 1.29 -5.43
N TYR A 24 7.08 1.71 -4.19
CA TYR A 24 6.78 0.89 -3.01
C TYR A 24 5.41 1.27 -2.51
N VAL A 25 4.60 0.29 -2.17
CA VAL A 25 3.20 0.46 -1.78
C VAL A 25 2.92 -0.28 -0.49
N GLY A 26 2.19 0.36 0.39
CA GLY A 26 1.67 -0.25 1.61
C GLY A 26 0.39 0.44 2.01
N ILE A 27 -0.15 0.07 3.18
CA ILE A 27 -1.32 0.73 3.72
C ILE A 27 -0.92 1.76 4.77
N THR A 28 -1.76 2.78 4.94
CA THR A 28 -1.46 3.88 5.85
C THR A 28 -1.65 3.49 7.31
N ASP A 29 -1.13 4.32 8.20
CA ASP A 29 -1.35 4.20 9.64
C ASP A 29 -2.86 4.22 9.96
N PHE A 30 -3.62 5.08 9.28
CA PHE A 30 -5.07 5.12 9.43
C PHE A 30 -5.70 3.76 9.07
N ALA A 31 -5.31 3.19 7.92
CA ALA A 31 -5.87 1.91 7.45
C ALA A 31 -5.58 0.78 8.43
N GLN A 32 -4.33 0.67 8.90
CA GLN A 32 -3.99 -0.39 9.85
C GLN A 32 -4.73 -0.24 11.17
N SER A 33 -4.97 1.00 11.61
CA SER A 33 -5.72 1.24 12.86
C SER A 33 -7.18 0.83 12.72
N GLN A 34 -7.77 1.01 11.53
CA GLN A 34 -9.14 0.58 11.27
C GLN A 34 -9.28 -0.94 11.18
N LEU A 35 -8.27 -1.61 10.62
CA LEU A 35 -8.26 -3.07 10.48
C LEU A 35 -8.00 -3.77 11.81
N GLY A 36 -7.18 -3.19 12.68
CA GLY A 36 -6.73 -3.85 13.90
C GLY A 36 -5.58 -4.83 13.60
N ASP A 37 -5.41 -5.84 14.46
CA ASP A 37 -4.27 -6.77 14.36
C ASP A 37 -4.31 -7.56 13.06
N ILE A 38 -3.29 -7.38 12.23
CA ILE A 38 -3.16 -8.04 10.93
C ILE A 38 -2.45 -9.37 11.14
N VAL A 39 -3.05 -10.44 10.65
CA VAL A 39 -2.57 -11.81 10.86
C VAL A 39 -2.11 -12.48 9.58
N PHE A 40 -2.51 -11.97 8.41
CA PHE A 40 -2.11 -12.55 7.13
C PHE A 40 -2.23 -11.52 6.01
N VAL A 41 -1.27 -11.56 5.08
CA VAL A 41 -1.30 -10.74 3.85
C VAL A 41 -1.10 -11.69 2.67
N ASP A 42 -1.99 -11.64 1.70
CA ASP A 42 -1.93 -12.48 0.50
C ASP A 42 -1.75 -11.59 -0.73
N VAL A 43 -0.72 -11.87 -1.52
CA VAL A 43 -0.44 -11.12 -2.76
C VAL A 43 -0.25 -12.14 -3.90
N PRO A 44 -1.36 -12.59 -4.53
CA PRO A 44 -1.27 -13.59 -5.60
C PRO A 44 -0.85 -13.00 -6.95
N THR A 45 -0.65 -11.68 -7.03
CA THR A 45 -0.46 -10.95 -8.28
C THR A 45 1.01 -10.69 -8.64
N VAL A 46 1.98 -11.22 -7.89
CA VAL A 46 3.40 -11.05 -8.24
C VAL A 46 3.65 -11.61 -9.64
N GLY A 47 4.26 -10.80 -10.51
CA GLY A 47 4.48 -11.13 -11.91
C GLY A 47 3.38 -10.63 -12.85
N GLU A 48 2.27 -10.13 -12.33
CA GLU A 48 1.17 -9.60 -13.14
C GLU A 48 1.29 -8.10 -13.31
N THR A 49 0.78 -7.59 -14.43
CA THR A 49 0.68 -6.16 -14.68
C THR A 49 -0.75 -5.72 -14.43
N LEU A 50 -0.93 -4.77 -13.52
CA LEU A 50 -2.23 -4.27 -13.09
C LEU A 50 -2.42 -2.81 -13.50
N ALA A 51 -3.68 -2.41 -13.70
CA ALA A 51 -4.03 -1.00 -13.85
C ALA A 51 -4.25 -0.37 -12.47
N ALA A 52 -4.02 0.94 -12.38
CA ALA A 52 -4.29 1.66 -11.14
C ALA A 52 -5.74 1.40 -10.67
N GLY A 53 -5.90 1.09 -9.39
CA GLY A 53 -7.21 0.79 -8.80
C GLY A 53 -7.59 -0.68 -8.80
N GLU A 54 -6.82 -1.55 -9.44
CA GLU A 54 -7.09 -2.99 -9.37
C GLU A 54 -6.62 -3.57 -8.04
N VAL A 55 -7.24 -4.68 -7.64
CA VAL A 55 -6.86 -5.40 -6.42
C VAL A 55 -5.52 -6.10 -6.65
N PHE A 56 -4.52 -5.81 -5.80
CA PHE A 56 -3.25 -6.54 -5.86
C PHE A 56 -3.14 -7.66 -4.83
N GLY A 57 -3.97 -7.63 -3.81
CA GLY A 57 -3.95 -8.64 -2.77
C GLY A 57 -5.03 -8.38 -1.73
N SER A 58 -4.93 -9.10 -0.62
CA SER A 58 -5.85 -8.96 0.50
C SER A 58 -5.11 -8.95 1.82
N ILE A 59 -5.72 -8.33 2.82
CA ILE A 59 -5.18 -8.19 4.17
C ILE A 59 -6.19 -8.78 5.13
N GLU A 60 -5.78 -9.82 5.86
CA GLU A 60 -6.62 -10.45 6.86
C GLU A 60 -6.23 -9.96 8.25
N ALA A 61 -7.19 -9.39 8.95
CA ALA A 61 -7.06 -9.02 10.36
C ALA A 61 -7.92 -9.97 11.20
N VAL A 62 -7.73 -9.92 12.51
CA VAL A 62 -8.50 -10.78 13.41
C VAL A 62 -10.00 -10.58 13.23
N LYS A 63 -10.44 -9.33 13.04
CA LYS A 63 -11.86 -8.98 12.98
C LYS A 63 -12.44 -8.84 11.58
N THR A 64 -11.60 -8.75 10.53
CA THR A 64 -12.07 -8.47 9.17
C THR A 64 -11.04 -8.82 8.11
N VAL A 65 -11.49 -8.91 6.85
CA VAL A 65 -10.64 -9.05 5.68
C VAL A 65 -10.90 -7.89 4.74
N SER A 66 -9.85 -7.32 4.16
CA SER A 66 -9.94 -6.18 3.25
C SER A 66 -9.13 -6.44 1.99
N ASP A 67 -9.66 -6.02 0.83
CA ASP A 67 -8.87 -5.98 -0.40
C ASP A 67 -7.89 -4.81 -0.36
N ALA A 68 -6.75 -4.98 -1.02
CA ALA A 68 -5.77 -3.92 -1.19
C ALA A 68 -5.69 -3.56 -2.67
N PHE A 69 -5.82 -2.26 -2.98
CA PHE A 69 -5.87 -1.74 -4.34
C PHE A 69 -4.55 -1.08 -4.70
N ILE A 70 -4.08 -1.33 -5.93
CA ILE A 70 -2.82 -0.75 -6.38
C ILE A 70 -3.02 0.74 -6.73
N PRO A 71 -2.26 1.66 -6.10
CA PRO A 71 -2.47 3.10 -6.35
C PRO A 71 -1.89 3.57 -7.68
N VAL A 72 -0.89 2.88 -8.21
CA VAL A 72 -0.28 3.17 -9.51
C VAL A 72 -0.23 1.87 -10.33
N GLY A 73 -0.53 1.96 -11.62
CA GLY A 73 -0.48 0.78 -12.50
C GLY A 73 0.96 0.35 -12.79
N GLY A 74 1.13 -0.94 -12.99
CA GLY A 74 2.43 -1.51 -13.35
C GLY A 74 2.52 -2.99 -13.02
N GLU A 75 3.73 -3.52 -13.21
CA GLU A 75 4.02 -4.91 -12.88
C GLU A 75 4.35 -5.04 -11.40
N VAL A 76 3.67 -5.95 -10.71
CA VAL A 76 3.99 -6.28 -9.31
C VAL A 76 5.23 -7.17 -9.33
N VAL A 77 6.39 -6.59 -9.02
CA VAL A 77 7.66 -7.31 -9.17
C VAL A 77 8.10 -8.02 -7.90
N GLU A 78 7.58 -7.60 -6.75
CA GLU A 78 7.99 -8.19 -5.46
C GLU A 78 6.90 -8.02 -4.40
N PHE A 79 6.73 -9.06 -3.59
CA PHE A 79 5.99 -9.00 -2.33
C PHE A 79 7.03 -9.02 -1.21
N ASN A 80 6.90 -8.15 -0.22
CA ASN A 80 7.87 -8.01 0.86
C ASN A 80 7.92 -9.29 1.73
N ASP A 81 9.02 -10.00 1.68
CA ASP A 81 9.23 -11.24 2.44
C ASP A 81 9.09 -11.02 3.94
N ALA A 82 9.48 -9.85 4.44
CA ALA A 82 9.39 -9.54 5.87
C ALA A 82 7.93 -9.50 6.34
N VAL A 83 7.03 -8.96 5.51
CA VAL A 83 5.59 -8.93 5.80
C VAL A 83 4.98 -10.31 5.69
N ASP A 84 5.42 -11.11 4.71
CA ASP A 84 4.96 -12.49 4.56
C ASP A 84 5.31 -13.31 5.80
N ALA A 85 6.50 -13.10 6.34
CA ALA A 85 6.97 -13.81 7.55
C ALA A 85 6.34 -13.27 8.83
N ASP A 86 6.04 -11.95 8.87
CA ASP A 86 5.51 -11.27 10.05
C ASP A 86 4.50 -10.19 9.64
N PRO A 87 3.24 -10.56 9.40
CA PRO A 87 2.20 -9.60 9.00
C PRO A 87 1.99 -8.45 9.98
N ALA A 88 2.34 -8.63 11.24
CA ALA A 88 2.21 -7.57 12.25
C ALA A 88 3.10 -6.35 11.97
N LEU A 89 4.10 -6.48 11.09
CA LEU A 89 4.91 -5.34 10.65
C LEU A 89 4.04 -4.26 9.99
N VAL A 90 2.95 -4.64 9.34
CA VAL A 90 2.02 -3.69 8.73
C VAL A 90 1.38 -2.81 9.79
N ASN A 91 1.15 -3.35 10.99
CA ASN A 91 0.65 -2.57 12.13
C ASN A 91 1.74 -1.71 12.77
N SER A 92 2.90 -2.30 13.03
CA SER A 92 3.95 -1.66 13.84
C SER A 92 4.78 -0.65 13.05
N ASP A 93 4.95 -0.88 11.75
CA ASP A 93 5.81 -0.01 10.91
C ASP A 93 5.27 0.07 9.48
N PRO A 94 4.05 0.61 9.29
CA PRO A 94 3.38 0.58 7.99
C PRO A 94 4.12 1.32 6.87
N TYR A 95 4.92 2.33 7.21
CA TYR A 95 5.65 3.13 6.21
C TYR A 95 7.10 2.70 6.02
N GLY A 96 7.61 1.82 6.89
CA GLY A 96 8.98 1.31 6.83
C GLY A 96 9.00 -0.16 6.43
N GLU A 97 9.33 -1.04 7.38
CA GLU A 97 9.46 -2.47 7.13
C GLU A 97 8.15 -3.13 6.67
N GLY A 98 7.01 -2.47 6.92
CA GLY A 98 5.68 -2.97 6.57
C GLY A 98 5.24 -2.65 5.15
N TRP A 99 6.12 -2.18 4.25
CA TRP A 99 5.74 -2.04 2.85
C TRP A 99 5.31 -3.40 2.28
N MET A 100 4.32 -3.39 1.40
CA MET A 100 3.72 -4.65 0.93
C MET A 100 4.24 -5.09 -0.42
N ILE A 101 4.20 -4.23 -1.44
CA ILE A 101 4.61 -4.60 -2.79
C ILE A 101 5.55 -3.56 -3.38
N LYS A 102 6.36 -4.02 -4.35
CA LYS A 102 7.17 -3.17 -5.21
C LYS A 102 6.62 -3.30 -6.63
N VAL A 103 6.38 -2.17 -7.27
CA VAL A 103 5.74 -2.09 -8.58
C VAL A 103 6.69 -1.41 -9.56
N LYS A 104 6.86 -2.01 -10.75
CA LYS A 104 7.50 -1.30 -11.86
C LYS A 104 6.41 -0.52 -12.58
N MET A 105 6.41 0.80 -12.42
CA MET A 105 5.33 1.65 -12.94
C MET A 105 5.24 1.63 -14.46
N SER A 106 4.01 1.48 -14.97
CA SER A 106 3.72 1.58 -16.39
C SER A 106 3.58 3.04 -16.83
N ASN A 107 3.04 3.88 -15.96
CA ASN A 107 2.77 5.29 -16.25
C ASN A 107 3.03 6.16 -15.02
N PRO A 108 4.14 6.92 -15.01
CA PRO A 108 4.46 7.79 -13.87
C PRO A 108 3.38 8.84 -13.54
N ALA A 109 2.52 9.18 -14.51
CA ALA A 109 1.43 10.13 -14.26
C ALA A 109 0.42 9.60 -13.22
N ASP A 110 0.34 8.28 -13.03
CA ASP A 110 -0.52 7.71 -11.99
C ASP A 110 -0.12 8.20 -10.61
N TYR A 111 1.20 8.35 -10.37
CA TYR A 111 1.70 8.87 -9.10
C TYR A 111 1.29 10.33 -8.90
N ASP A 112 1.39 11.14 -9.95
CA ASP A 112 1.04 12.56 -9.89
C ASP A 112 -0.45 12.77 -9.59
N ALA A 113 -1.29 11.81 -9.94
CA ALA A 113 -2.72 11.86 -9.71
C ALA A 113 -3.12 11.50 -8.27
N LEU A 114 -2.20 10.99 -7.48
CA LEU A 114 -2.47 10.60 -6.09
C LEU A 114 -2.60 11.82 -5.18
N LEU A 115 -3.20 11.58 -3.99
CA LEU A 115 -3.39 12.64 -3.01
C LEU A 115 -2.07 13.06 -2.37
N THR A 116 -1.93 14.36 -2.15
CA THR A 116 -0.84 14.90 -1.33
C THR A 116 -1.11 14.54 0.14
N PRO A 117 -0.08 14.63 1.02
CA PRO A 117 -0.31 14.40 2.45
C PRO A 117 -1.41 15.29 3.03
N GLU A 118 -1.47 16.55 2.60
CA GLU A 118 -2.49 17.51 3.07
C GLU A 118 -3.89 17.10 2.64
N ALA A 119 -4.04 16.70 1.37
CA ALA A 119 -5.34 16.26 0.85
C ALA A 119 -5.79 14.96 1.51
N TYR A 120 -4.85 14.05 1.77
CA TYR A 120 -5.16 12.81 2.46
C TYR A 120 -5.56 13.06 3.91
N ALA A 121 -4.88 13.99 4.60
CA ALA A 121 -5.22 14.34 5.97
C ALA A 121 -6.67 14.88 6.05
N GLU A 122 -7.08 15.67 5.06
CA GLU A 122 -8.47 16.14 4.99
C GLU A 122 -9.46 15.01 4.76
N LEU A 123 -9.08 14.02 3.96
CA LEU A 123 -9.94 12.86 3.67
C LEU A 123 -10.25 12.05 4.92
N ILE A 124 -9.29 11.84 5.78
CA ILE A 124 -9.44 10.97 6.95
C ILE A 124 -9.84 11.72 8.22
N GLY A 125 -9.84 13.01 8.16
CA GLY A 125 -10.11 13.71 9.36
C GLY A 125 -10.49 14.95 9.55
#